data_5fc3c9fd87d25fb1371206ec9bc939e3
#
_entry.id   5fc3c9fd87d25fb1371206ec9bc939e3
#
_cell.length_a   1.000
_cell.length_b   1.000
_cell.length_c   1.000
_cell.angle_alpha   90.00
_cell.angle_beta   90.00
_cell.angle_gamma   90.00
#
_symmetry.space_group_name_H-M   'P 1'
#
loop_
_entity.id
_entity.type
_entity.pdbx_description
1 polymer ?
#
loop_
_entity_poly.entity_id
_entity_poly.type
_entity_poly.pdbx_seq_one_letter_code
_entity_poly.pdbx_strand_id
1 'polypeptide(L)'
;SGTALVSVLDLDSAEPSFEWSPTYSVAPRTRAPVIRDRLIRDRLIGDQRVREAFLPTWGLRPSWAKEKGPRPINARLETAATNGMFRSAFASARAVVPMTGYFEWQESVEAGKKVKNPSYVHGPDDELLLAAGLLAFHREGEDADWRTTFTIITRTGEDAAGEVHDRMPVFLTPAAWDTWLAPGKINKDQAGDLLDLLDVES
;
A
#
# COMPACT_ATOMS: atom_id res chain seq x y z
N SER A 1 -2.12 -15.59 -8.61
CA SER A 1 -3.12 -15.44 -9.68
C SER A 1 -4.22 -14.48 -9.20
N GLY A 2 -4.97 -13.86 -10.14
CA GLY A 2 -6.10 -12.99 -9.80
C GLY A 2 -7.14 -13.68 -8.90
N THR A 3 -7.31 -14.97 -9.06
CA THR A 3 -8.19 -15.81 -8.24
C THR A 3 -7.79 -15.84 -6.77
N ALA A 4 -6.48 -15.82 -6.45
CA ALA A 4 -6.02 -15.77 -5.06
C ALA A 4 -6.37 -14.44 -4.38
N LEU A 5 -6.31 -13.32 -5.10
CA LEU A 5 -6.71 -12.01 -4.58
C LEU A 5 -8.21 -11.95 -4.28
N VAL A 6 -9.04 -12.53 -5.16
CA VAL A 6 -10.50 -12.57 -4.96
C VAL A 6 -10.87 -13.37 -3.72
N SER A 7 -10.25 -14.54 -3.52
CA SER A 7 -10.61 -15.44 -2.42
C SER A 7 -10.08 -14.97 -1.05
N VAL A 8 -8.91 -14.35 -1.01
CA VAL A 8 -8.28 -13.93 0.26
C VAL A 8 -8.87 -12.61 0.77
N LEU A 9 -9.29 -11.72 -0.13
CA LEU A 9 -9.64 -10.33 0.20
C LEU A 9 -11.14 -10.01 0.10
N ASP A 10 -11.96 -11.04 -0.17
CA ASP A 10 -13.42 -10.89 -0.25
C ASP A 10 -13.84 -9.72 -1.16
N LEU A 11 -13.28 -9.71 -2.39
CA LEU A 11 -13.59 -8.68 -3.36
C LEU A 11 -15.05 -8.80 -3.82
N ASP A 12 -15.75 -7.68 -3.88
CA ASP A 12 -17.16 -7.62 -4.32
C ASP A 12 -17.35 -7.98 -5.80
N SER A 13 -16.27 -8.01 -6.58
CA SER A 13 -16.29 -8.47 -7.97
C SER A 13 -15.58 -9.82 -8.09
N ALA A 14 -16.23 -10.78 -8.74
CA ALA A 14 -15.69 -12.13 -8.99
C ALA A 14 -14.38 -12.13 -9.77
N GLU A 15 -14.10 -11.08 -10.55
CA GLU A 15 -12.85 -10.89 -11.28
C GLU A 15 -12.41 -9.42 -11.25
N PRO A 16 -11.11 -9.15 -11.03
CA PRO A 16 -10.59 -7.80 -11.22
C PRO A 16 -10.84 -7.30 -12.64
N SER A 17 -11.25 -6.05 -12.81
CA SER A 17 -11.51 -5.42 -14.11
C SER A 17 -10.24 -5.15 -14.94
N PHE A 18 -9.13 -5.82 -14.63
CA PHE A 18 -7.84 -5.63 -15.30
C PHE A 18 -7.10 -6.96 -15.47
N GLU A 19 -6.31 -7.05 -16.52
CA GLU A 19 -5.36 -8.15 -16.71
C GLU A 19 -4.06 -7.85 -15.95
N TRP A 20 -3.60 -8.79 -15.15
CA TRP A 20 -2.33 -8.74 -14.43
C TRP A 20 -1.61 -10.07 -14.56
N SER A 21 -0.38 -10.01 -15.03
CA SER A 21 0.53 -11.16 -15.04
C SER A 21 1.48 -11.06 -13.85
N PRO A 22 1.65 -12.13 -13.07
CA PRO A 22 2.64 -12.18 -11.99
C PRO A 22 4.02 -11.79 -12.50
N THR A 23 4.76 -11.04 -11.69
CA THR A 23 6.14 -10.65 -11.99
C THR A 23 7.01 -10.92 -10.77
N TYR A 24 8.26 -11.32 -11.01
CA TYR A 24 9.24 -11.56 -9.94
C TYR A 24 9.63 -10.27 -9.19
N SER A 25 9.50 -9.12 -9.83
CA SER A 25 9.84 -7.85 -9.22
C SER A 25 9.00 -6.72 -9.81
N VAL A 26 8.28 -6.02 -8.96
CA VAL A 26 7.58 -4.79 -9.32
C VAL A 26 8.53 -3.62 -9.10
N ALA A 27 8.90 -2.95 -10.17
CA ALA A 27 9.77 -1.78 -10.08
C ALA A 27 8.96 -0.52 -9.70
N PRO A 28 9.56 0.44 -8.97
CA PRO A 28 8.98 1.77 -8.82
C PRO A 28 8.60 2.38 -10.17
N ARG A 29 7.53 3.16 -10.18
CA ARG A 29 6.92 3.80 -11.38
C ARG A 29 6.20 2.86 -12.34
N THR A 30 6.07 1.58 -12.00
CA THR A 30 5.21 0.64 -12.70
C THR A 30 3.86 0.49 -12.00
N ARG A 31 2.90 -0.15 -12.67
CA ARG A 31 1.57 -0.42 -12.13
C ARG A 31 1.59 -1.73 -11.37
N ALA A 32 0.87 -1.78 -10.26
CA ALA A 32 0.71 -3.01 -9.46
C ALA A 32 -0.71 -3.10 -8.89
N PRO A 33 -1.21 -4.30 -8.59
CA PRO A 33 -2.50 -4.50 -7.95
C PRO A 33 -2.55 -3.84 -6.57
N VAL A 34 -3.61 -3.10 -6.32
CA VAL A 34 -3.90 -2.48 -5.03
C VAL A 34 -5.39 -2.61 -4.75
N ILE A 35 -5.74 -2.82 -3.48
CA ILE A 35 -7.12 -2.98 -3.03
C ILE A 35 -7.52 -1.77 -2.20
N ARG A 36 -8.75 -1.31 -2.40
CA ARG A 36 -9.38 -0.28 -1.57
C ARG A 36 -10.85 -0.55 -1.36
N ASP A 37 -11.39 0.07 -0.33
CA ASP A 37 -12.82 0.20 -0.18
C ASP A 37 -13.26 1.61 -0.57
N ARG A 38 -14.42 1.71 -1.21
CA ARG A 38 -15.06 2.98 -1.54
C ARG A 38 -16.55 2.93 -1.28
N LEU A 39 -17.16 4.08 -1.08
CA LEU A 39 -18.60 4.21 -1.01
C LEU A 39 -19.17 4.51 -2.39
N ILE A 40 -20.10 3.67 -2.82
CA ILE A 40 -20.97 3.96 -3.96
C ILE A 40 -22.23 4.58 -3.39
N ARG A 41 -22.54 5.80 -3.83
CA ARG A 41 -23.78 6.47 -3.46
C ARG A 41 -24.90 6.00 -4.38
N ASP A 42 -25.82 5.26 -3.83
CA ASP A 42 -27.03 4.87 -4.53
C ASP A 42 -28.25 5.54 -3.88
N ARG A 43 -29.06 6.23 -4.70
CA ARG A 43 -30.22 6.99 -4.21
C ARG A 43 -31.40 6.08 -3.81
N LEU A 44 -31.41 4.83 -4.28
CA LEU A 44 -32.52 3.90 -4.05
C LEU A 44 -32.27 2.98 -2.87
N ILE A 45 -31.00 2.51 -2.70
CA ILE A 45 -30.65 1.50 -1.72
C ILE A 45 -29.66 2.00 -0.64
N GLY A 46 -29.26 3.29 -0.73
CA GLY A 46 -28.32 3.92 0.18
C GLY A 46 -26.84 3.70 -0.21
N ASP A 47 -25.95 4.25 0.61
CA ASP A 47 -24.51 4.14 0.38
C ASP A 47 -24.03 2.71 0.61
N GLN A 48 -23.35 2.14 -0.40
CA GLN A 48 -22.76 0.81 -0.33
C GLN A 48 -21.25 0.91 -0.26
N ARG A 49 -20.64 0.16 0.68
CA ARG A 49 -19.19 -0.07 0.71
C ARG A 49 -18.85 -1.17 -0.32
N VAL A 50 -17.95 -0.88 -1.22
CA VAL A 50 -17.47 -1.80 -2.25
C VAL A 50 -15.97 -1.95 -2.15
N ARG A 51 -15.51 -3.19 -2.06
CA ARG A 51 -14.09 -3.56 -2.10
C ARG A 51 -13.68 -3.90 -3.52
N GLU A 52 -12.71 -3.17 -4.04
CA GLU A 52 -12.25 -3.32 -5.42
C GLU A 52 -10.73 -3.41 -5.52
N ALA A 53 -10.25 -4.20 -6.48
CA ALA A 53 -8.86 -4.24 -6.89
C ALA A 53 -8.68 -3.44 -8.20
N PHE A 54 -7.56 -2.73 -8.31
CA PHE A 54 -7.22 -1.94 -9.51
C PHE A 54 -5.70 -1.77 -9.64
N LEU A 55 -5.22 -1.13 -10.72
CA LEU A 55 -3.80 -1.01 -11.05
C LEU A 55 -3.30 0.46 -11.00
N PRO A 56 -3.03 1.05 -9.84
CA PRO A 56 -2.36 2.34 -9.73
C PRO A 56 -0.86 2.23 -10.00
N THR A 57 -0.19 3.37 -10.20
CA THR A 57 1.26 3.44 -10.37
C THR A 57 1.96 3.61 -9.03
N TRP A 58 3.02 2.84 -8.77
CA TRP A 58 3.83 2.94 -7.56
C TRP A 58 4.72 4.18 -7.58
N GLY A 59 4.54 5.06 -6.61
CA GLY A 59 5.21 6.35 -6.49
C GLY A 59 4.19 7.48 -6.36
N LEU A 60 3.82 7.84 -5.12
CA LEU A 60 2.71 8.73 -4.77
C LEU A 60 2.85 10.12 -5.40
N ARG A 61 1.76 10.58 -6.03
CA ARG A 61 1.64 11.96 -6.53
C ARG A 61 0.32 12.58 -6.07
N PRO A 62 0.32 13.40 -5.02
CA PRO A 62 -0.83 14.21 -4.69
C PRO A 62 -1.19 15.19 -5.82
N SER A 63 -2.44 15.62 -5.91
CA SER A 63 -2.93 16.52 -6.95
C SER A 63 -2.20 17.87 -7.03
N TRP A 64 -1.71 18.36 -5.89
CA TRP A 64 -0.94 19.61 -5.79
C TRP A 64 0.54 19.47 -6.17
N ALA A 65 1.06 18.24 -6.30
CA ALA A 65 2.47 18.01 -6.59
C ALA A 65 2.81 18.30 -8.05
N LYS A 66 3.91 19.01 -8.27
CA LYS A 66 4.41 19.31 -9.62
C LYS A 66 4.73 18.02 -10.37
N GLU A 67 4.60 18.05 -11.70
CA GLU A 67 4.87 16.91 -12.56
C GLU A 67 6.26 16.30 -12.35
N LYS A 68 7.29 17.15 -12.28
CA LYS A 68 8.68 16.75 -12.02
C LYS A 68 9.03 16.62 -10.53
N GLY A 69 8.03 16.68 -9.64
CA GLY A 69 8.21 16.57 -8.19
C GLY A 69 8.56 15.14 -7.75
N PRO A 70 8.86 14.98 -6.45
CA PRO A 70 9.16 13.68 -5.88
C PRO A 70 7.97 12.73 -6.03
N ARG A 71 8.29 11.46 -6.16
CA ARG A 71 7.35 10.34 -6.24
C ARG A 71 7.72 9.30 -5.18
N PRO A 72 7.46 9.57 -3.90
CA PRO A 72 7.84 8.64 -2.84
C PRO A 72 7.14 7.28 -3.03
N ILE A 73 7.95 6.24 -2.99
CA ILE A 73 7.49 4.86 -3.07
C ILE A 73 7.12 4.31 -1.69
N ASN A 74 7.71 4.89 -0.63
CA ASN A 74 7.45 4.55 0.76
C ASN A 74 7.05 5.77 1.58
N ALA A 75 6.19 5.56 2.57
CA ALA A 75 5.79 6.53 3.59
C ALA A 75 6.13 5.97 4.96
N ARG A 76 6.86 6.74 5.77
CA ARG A 76 7.21 6.31 7.12
C ARG A 76 5.97 6.33 8.02
N LEU A 77 5.69 5.23 8.73
CA LEU A 77 4.56 5.12 9.65
C LEU A 77 4.55 6.28 10.66
N GLU A 78 5.69 6.59 11.22
CA GLU A 78 5.88 7.59 12.28
C GLU A 78 5.44 9.01 11.86
N THR A 79 5.39 9.26 10.56
CA THR A 79 5.05 10.58 10.02
C THR A 79 3.93 10.56 8.98
N ALA A 80 3.40 9.41 8.61
CA ALA A 80 2.41 9.26 7.53
C ALA A 80 1.15 10.13 7.76
N ALA A 81 0.68 10.22 9.00
CA ALA A 81 -0.51 10.99 9.36
C ALA A 81 -0.27 12.51 9.42
N THR A 82 0.99 12.97 9.50
CA THR A 82 1.32 14.40 9.72
C THR A 82 2.09 15.03 8.57
N ASN A 83 2.88 14.26 7.84
CA ASN A 83 3.67 14.75 6.73
C ASN A 83 2.80 15.30 5.59
N GLY A 84 3.12 16.48 5.08
CA GLY A 84 2.35 17.17 4.04
C GLY A 84 2.16 16.37 2.74
N MET A 85 3.07 15.43 2.44
CA MET A 85 2.96 14.55 1.27
C MET A 85 1.90 13.46 1.46
N PHE A 86 1.72 12.94 2.68
CA PHE A 86 0.95 11.73 2.96
C PHE A 86 -0.33 11.97 3.76
N ARG A 87 -0.39 13.00 4.62
CA ARG A 87 -1.49 13.22 5.58
C ARG A 87 -2.89 13.20 4.97
N SER A 88 -3.06 13.75 3.78
CA SER A 88 -4.35 13.77 3.10
C SER A 88 -4.76 12.36 2.65
N ALA A 89 -3.82 11.60 2.11
CA ALA A 89 -4.02 10.22 1.72
C ALA A 89 -4.28 9.32 2.93
N PHE A 90 -3.52 9.49 4.02
CA PHE A 90 -3.73 8.78 5.28
C PHE A 90 -5.14 9.03 5.83
N ALA A 91 -5.61 10.26 5.77
CA ALA A 91 -6.93 10.62 6.27
C ALA A 91 -8.08 10.05 5.43
N SER A 92 -7.93 9.81 4.12
CA SER A 92 -9.09 9.55 3.25
C SER A 92 -8.89 8.58 2.09
N ALA A 93 -7.68 8.09 1.86
CA ALA A 93 -7.36 7.28 0.69
C ALA A 93 -6.37 6.13 1.05
N ARG A 94 -6.82 5.30 1.97
CA ARG A 94 -6.07 4.12 2.43
C ARG A 94 -6.29 2.95 1.50
N ALA A 95 -5.32 2.06 1.43
CA ALA A 95 -5.33 0.90 0.57
C ALA A 95 -4.49 -0.24 1.13
N VAL A 96 -4.64 -1.41 0.54
CA VAL A 96 -3.81 -2.59 0.80
C VAL A 96 -3.06 -2.96 -0.47
N VAL A 97 -1.78 -3.24 -0.32
CA VAL A 97 -0.88 -3.66 -1.40
C VAL A 97 -0.53 -5.13 -1.20
N PRO A 98 -1.12 -6.05 -1.98
CA PRO A 98 -0.82 -7.47 -1.88
C PRO A 98 0.51 -7.78 -2.54
N MET A 99 1.31 -8.64 -1.89
CA MET A 99 2.58 -9.12 -2.42
C MET A 99 2.89 -10.52 -1.88
N THR A 100 3.66 -11.30 -2.61
CA THR A 100 4.17 -12.60 -2.12
C THR A 100 5.45 -12.45 -1.31
N GLY A 101 6.10 -11.29 -1.40
CA GLY A 101 7.30 -10.95 -0.66
C GLY A 101 7.95 -9.68 -1.21
N TYR A 102 9.06 -9.29 -0.61
CA TYR A 102 9.83 -8.11 -1.02
C TYR A 102 11.31 -8.38 -0.90
N PHE A 103 12.13 -7.59 -1.61
CA PHE A 103 13.57 -7.67 -1.51
C PHE A 103 14.10 -6.66 -0.49
N GLU A 104 14.93 -7.16 0.44
CA GLU A 104 15.73 -6.37 1.36
C GLU A 104 17.20 -6.42 0.94
N TRP A 105 17.92 -5.32 1.10
CA TRP A 105 19.31 -5.21 0.69
C TRP A 105 20.22 -5.14 1.91
N GLN A 106 20.91 -6.25 2.20
CA GLN A 106 21.85 -6.34 3.31
C GLN A 106 23.24 -5.88 2.87
N GLU A 107 23.85 -4.97 3.63
CA GLU A 107 25.24 -4.58 3.40
C GLU A 107 26.19 -5.61 4.03
N SER A 108 27.07 -6.17 3.21
CA SER A 108 28.19 -7.01 3.65
C SER A 108 29.54 -6.47 3.17
N VAL A 109 30.63 -6.96 3.75
CA VAL A 109 31.98 -6.61 3.30
C VAL A 109 32.62 -7.87 2.72
N GLU A 110 32.80 -7.88 1.40
CA GLU A 110 33.47 -8.97 0.67
C GLU A 110 34.77 -8.44 0.08
N ALA A 111 35.88 -9.11 0.39
CA ALA A 111 37.23 -8.71 -0.05
C ALA A 111 37.55 -7.21 0.20
N GLY A 112 37.09 -6.65 1.33
CA GLY A 112 37.30 -5.25 1.71
C GLY A 112 36.43 -4.23 0.98
N LYS A 113 35.45 -4.68 0.19
CA LYS A 113 34.49 -3.82 -0.51
C LYS A 113 33.09 -3.99 0.07
N LYS A 114 32.35 -2.89 0.24
CA LYS A 114 30.94 -2.94 0.59
C LYS A 114 30.14 -3.52 -0.59
N VAL A 115 29.40 -4.57 -0.34
CA VAL A 115 28.51 -5.23 -1.31
C VAL A 115 27.10 -5.20 -0.73
N LYS A 116 26.09 -5.02 -1.58
CA LYS A 116 24.69 -5.14 -1.21
C LYS A 116 24.12 -6.42 -1.78
N ASN A 117 23.76 -7.33 -0.91
CA ASN A 117 23.17 -8.61 -1.29
C ASN A 117 21.66 -8.55 -1.10
N PRO A 118 20.86 -8.91 -2.12
CA PRO A 118 19.42 -8.99 -1.97
C PRO A 118 19.02 -10.24 -1.19
N SER A 119 18.19 -10.07 -0.17
CA SER A 119 17.48 -11.13 0.52
C SER A 119 15.99 -11.04 0.15
N TYR A 120 15.35 -12.16 -0.18
CA TYR A 120 13.92 -12.20 -0.44
C TYR A 120 13.19 -12.56 0.84
N VAL A 121 12.39 -11.63 1.33
CA VAL A 121 11.56 -11.78 2.52
C VAL A 121 10.14 -12.11 2.08
N HIS A 122 9.58 -13.21 2.58
CA HIS A 122 8.24 -13.70 2.23
C HIS A 122 7.55 -14.30 3.45
N GLY A 123 6.24 -14.46 3.38
CA GLY A 123 5.47 -15.15 4.41
C GLY A 123 5.74 -16.66 4.43
N PRO A 124 5.38 -17.35 5.53
CA PRO A 124 5.42 -18.81 5.57
C PRO A 124 4.50 -19.38 4.47
N ASP A 125 4.88 -20.53 3.91
CA ASP A 125 4.09 -21.29 2.92
C ASP A 125 3.61 -20.45 1.71
N ASP A 126 4.38 -19.43 1.31
CA ASP A 126 4.03 -18.48 0.23
C ASP A 126 2.70 -17.74 0.49
N GLU A 127 2.33 -17.52 1.72
CA GLU A 127 1.17 -16.70 2.08
C GLU A 127 1.28 -15.29 1.51
N LEU A 128 0.11 -14.78 1.09
CA LEU A 128 0.02 -13.43 0.56
C LEU A 128 0.17 -12.40 1.68
N LEU A 129 1.22 -11.61 1.60
CA LEU A 129 1.45 -10.48 2.50
C LEU A 129 0.63 -9.28 2.05
N LEU A 130 0.02 -8.57 2.99
CA LEU A 130 -0.87 -7.45 2.75
C LEU A 130 -0.31 -6.19 3.39
N ALA A 131 0.41 -5.39 2.63
CA ALA A 131 1.02 -4.17 3.14
C ALA A 131 0.04 -2.99 3.18
N ALA A 132 0.08 -2.20 4.24
CA ALA A 132 -0.64 -0.93 4.31
C ALA A 132 -0.12 0.06 3.27
N GLY A 133 -1.03 0.66 2.53
CA GLY A 133 -0.73 1.61 1.46
C GLY A 133 -1.61 2.85 1.49
N LEU A 134 -1.14 3.88 0.79
CA LEU A 134 -1.86 5.14 0.60
C LEU A 134 -2.01 5.45 -0.87
N LEU A 135 -3.13 6.05 -1.24
CA LEU A 135 -3.45 6.44 -2.61
C LEU A 135 -3.44 7.95 -2.79
N ALA A 136 -3.09 8.39 -3.99
CA ALA A 136 -3.31 9.75 -4.41
C ALA A 136 -3.85 9.78 -5.85
N PHE A 137 -4.73 10.75 -6.06
CA PHE A 137 -5.40 10.96 -7.35
C PHE A 137 -4.92 12.29 -7.93
N HIS A 138 -4.59 12.30 -9.21
CA HIS A 138 -4.18 13.51 -9.92
C HIS A 138 -4.62 13.46 -11.37
N ARG A 139 -4.73 14.61 -12.00
CA ARG A 139 -4.92 14.76 -13.44
C ARG A 139 -4.09 15.92 -13.97
N GLU A 140 -3.72 15.86 -15.23
CA GLU A 140 -2.90 16.86 -15.91
C GLU A 140 -3.79 17.74 -16.79
N GLY A 141 -4.50 18.69 -16.16
CA GLY A 141 -5.50 19.53 -16.82
C GLY A 141 -6.93 19.08 -16.54
N GLU A 142 -7.87 19.93 -16.90
CA GLU A 142 -9.30 19.69 -16.61
C GLU A 142 -9.88 18.56 -17.44
N ASP A 143 -9.42 18.42 -18.67
CA ASP A 143 -9.90 17.41 -19.64
C ASP A 143 -9.11 16.10 -19.61
N ALA A 144 -8.07 16.00 -18.76
CA ALA A 144 -7.27 14.79 -18.66
C ALA A 144 -7.92 13.74 -17.76
N ASP A 145 -7.67 12.48 -18.07
CA ASP A 145 -8.10 11.35 -17.25
C ASP A 145 -7.45 11.37 -15.86
N TRP A 146 -8.21 10.97 -14.86
CA TRP A 146 -7.72 10.76 -13.52
C TRP A 146 -6.72 9.61 -13.48
N ARG A 147 -5.55 9.87 -12.91
CA ARG A 147 -4.52 8.87 -12.65
C ARG A 147 -4.42 8.62 -11.15
N THR A 148 -4.24 7.37 -10.79
CA THR A 148 -4.05 6.97 -9.39
C THR A 148 -2.63 6.49 -9.19
N THR A 149 -2.04 6.93 -8.08
CA THR A 149 -0.72 6.49 -7.63
C THR A 149 -0.78 6.00 -6.19
N PHE A 150 0.18 5.17 -5.79
CA PHE A 150 0.24 4.64 -4.42
C PHE A 150 1.64 4.69 -3.83
N THR A 151 1.72 4.55 -2.52
CA THR A 151 2.93 4.35 -1.74
C THR A 151 2.67 3.28 -0.68
N ILE A 152 3.72 2.60 -0.23
CA ILE A 152 3.66 1.60 0.83
C ILE A 152 4.06 2.26 2.15
N ILE A 153 3.34 1.97 3.23
CA ILE A 153 3.75 2.39 4.58
C ILE A 153 4.84 1.46 5.06
N THR A 154 5.91 2.05 5.60
CA THR A 154 7.06 1.29 6.13
C THR A 154 7.38 1.75 7.55
N ARG A 155 7.93 0.84 8.34
CA ARG A 155 8.44 1.07 9.70
C ARG A 155 9.79 0.40 9.90
N THR A 156 10.47 0.71 10.99
CA THR A 156 11.57 -0.09 11.52
C THR A 156 10.99 -1.38 12.10
N GLY A 157 11.60 -2.51 11.87
CA GLY A 157 11.10 -3.79 12.36
C GLY A 157 12.21 -4.83 12.46
N GLU A 158 11.86 -5.98 13.03
CA GLU A 158 12.69 -7.17 13.08
C GLU A 158 11.98 -8.27 12.28
N ASP A 159 12.76 -9.08 11.56
CA ASP A 159 12.23 -10.26 10.91
C ASP A 159 12.15 -11.46 11.89
N ALA A 160 11.66 -12.60 11.41
CA ALA A 160 11.55 -13.83 12.21
C ALA A 160 12.89 -14.38 12.71
N ALA A 161 14.01 -13.94 12.13
CA ALA A 161 15.37 -14.28 12.58
C ALA A 161 15.93 -13.28 13.63
N GLY A 162 15.18 -12.22 13.94
CA GLY A 162 15.60 -11.15 14.87
C GLY A 162 16.58 -10.16 14.24
N GLU A 163 16.69 -10.12 12.90
CA GLU A 163 17.45 -9.08 12.21
C GLU A 163 16.65 -7.78 12.17
N VAL A 164 17.26 -6.68 12.61
CA VAL A 164 16.63 -5.35 12.60
C VAL A 164 16.75 -4.76 11.21
N HIS A 165 15.61 -4.41 10.62
CA HIS A 165 15.51 -3.75 9.33
C HIS A 165 15.22 -2.27 9.50
N ASP A 166 15.97 -1.42 8.80
CA ASP A 166 15.75 0.03 8.83
C ASP A 166 14.36 0.40 8.33
N ARG A 167 13.85 -0.35 7.36
CA ARG A 167 12.55 -0.13 6.72
C ARG A 167 11.96 -1.41 6.15
N MET A 168 10.88 -1.89 6.75
CA MET A 168 10.06 -2.98 6.23
C MET A 168 8.63 -2.49 6.00
N PRO A 169 7.86 -3.08 5.06
CA PRO A 169 6.44 -2.78 4.92
C PRO A 169 5.67 -3.06 6.21
N VAL A 170 4.69 -2.23 6.50
CA VAL A 170 3.72 -2.50 7.57
C VAL A 170 2.69 -3.48 7.02
N PHE A 171 2.71 -4.71 7.54
CA PHE A 171 1.75 -5.74 7.14
C PHE A 171 0.51 -5.69 8.02
N LEU A 172 -0.63 -5.98 7.41
CA LEU A 172 -1.94 -6.00 8.06
C LEU A 172 -2.40 -7.42 8.27
N THR A 173 -2.87 -7.73 9.46
CA THR A 173 -3.61 -8.97 9.72
C THR A 173 -5.03 -8.88 9.16
N PRO A 174 -5.72 -10.02 8.93
CA PRO A 174 -7.11 -10.02 8.50
C PRO A 174 -8.04 -9.20 9.41
N ALA A 175 -7.77 -9.17 10.70
CA ALA A 175 -8.56 -8.39 11.67
C ALA A 175 -8.46 -6.88 11.47
N ALA A 176 -7.32 -6.40 10.95
CA ALA A 176 -7.07 -4.97 10.72
C ALA A 176 -7.61 -4.44 9.38
N TRP A 177 -7.88 -5.32 8.40
CA TRP A 177 -8.23 -4.88 7.03
C TRP A 177 -9.46 -3.98 6.98
N ASP A 178 -10.53 -4.37 7.62
CA ASP A 178 -11.79 -3.63 7.56
C ASP A 178 -11.69 -2.25 8.21
N THR A 179 -10.94 -2.17 9.31
CA THR A 179 -10.68 -0.90 10.00
C THR A 179 -9.76 -0.01 9.15
N TRP A 180 -8.68 -0.57 8.60
CA TRP A 180 -7.75 0.17 7.75
C TRP A 180 -8.40 0.68 6.46
N LEU A 181 -9.15 -0.18 5.78
CA LEU A 181 -9.81 0.13 4.50
C LEU A 181 -11.11 0.92 4.66
N ALA A 182 -11.63 1.12 5.89
CA ALA A 182 -12.88 1.83 6.11
C ALA A 182 -12.92 3.15 5.32
N PRO A 183 -13.87 3.32 4.39
CA PRO A 183 -13.90 4.49 3.53
C PRO A 183 -14.33 5.74 4.29
N GLY A 184 -13.94 6.89 3.77
CA GLY A 184 -14.26 8.18 4.35
C GLY A 184 -13.06 8.85 5.03
N LYS A 185 -13.26 10.12 5.32
CA LYS A 185 -12.23 10.95 5.95
C LYS A 185 -12.27 10.78 7.47
N ILE A 186 -11.12 10.45 8.03
CA ILE A 186 -10.91 10.33 9.47
C ILE A 186 -10.42 11.66 10.07
N ASN A 187 -10.73 11.87 11.34
CA ASN A 187 -10.20 12.97 12.14
C ASN A 187 -8.84 12.62 12.77
N LYS A 188 -8.28 13.53 13.59
CA LYS A 188 -6.97 13.36 14.20
C LYS A 188 -6.92 12.22 15.23
N ASP A 189 -7.99 12.04 16.01
CA ASP A 189 -8.04 11.00 17.05
C ASP A 189 -8.12 9.62 16.39
N GLN A 190 -8.99 9.46 15.39
CA GLN A 190 -9.07 8.25 14.57
C GLN A 190 -7.75 7.94 13.82
N ALA A 191 -6.98 8.98 13.43
CA ALA A 191 -5.67 8.77 12.84
C ALA A 191 -4.67 8.22 13.86
N GLY A 192 -4.76 8.64 15.13
CA GLY A 192 -4.00 8.05 16.24
C GLY A 192 -4.34 6.57 16.43
N ASP A 193 -5.63 6.24 16.53
CA ASP A 193 -6.09 4.85 16.69
C ASP A 193 -5.60 3.94 15.55
N LEU A 194 -5.57 4.45 14.31
CA LEU A 194 -5.04 3.69 13.17
C LEU A 194 -3.53 3.53 13.22
N LEU A 195 -2.77 4.53 13.70
CA LEU A 195 -1.33 4.37 13.88
C LEU A 195 -1.02 3.32 14.93
N ASP A 196 -1.75 3.32 16.05
CA ASP A 196 -1.61 2.32 17.10
C ASP A 196 -1.96 0.92 16.58
N LEU A 197 -3.03 0.80 15.78
CA LEU A 197 -3.39 -0.46 15.12
C LEU A 197 -2.24 -0.99 14.24
N LEU A 198 -1.65 -0.13 13.41
CA LEU A 198 -0.56 -0.51 12.51
C LEU A 198 0.75 -0.84 13.24
N ASP A 199 0.96 -0.29 14.44
CA ASP A 199 2.17 -0.56 15.24
C ASP A 199 2.11 -1.91 15.97
N VAL A 200 0.91 -2.34 16.36
CA VAL A 200 0.69 -3.60 17.10
C VAL A 200 0.60 -4.80 16.15
N GLU A 201 0.05 -4.62 14.95
CA GLU A 201 -0.34 -5.73 14.05
C GLU A 201 0.82 -6.21 13.13
N SER A 202 1.96 -5.58 13.16
CA SER A 202 3.05 -5.87 12.21
C SER A 202 4.21 -6.62 12.85
#